data_59358f955409e0b91c3221ec37a8c201
#
_entry.id   59358f955409e0b91c3221ec37a8c201
#
_cell.length_a   1.000
_cell.length_b   1.000
_cell.length_c   1.000
_cell.angle_alpha   90.00
_cell.angle_beta   90.00
_cell.angle_gamma   90.00
#
_symmetry.space_group_name_H-M   'P 1'
#
loop_
_entity.id
_entity.type
_entity.pdbx_description
1 polymer ?
#
loop_
_entity_poly.entity_id
_entity_poly.type
_entity_poly.pdbx_seq_one_letter_code
_entity_poly.pdbx_strand_id
1 'polypeptide(L)'
;MLKIDDIKILKYDTERYPFREIIQDIFGHDNLERFHETIQEEIAFADQYNDQDTNHHRKFYSQFEEKLIPTYHKFVSEFVRPMFEQSIIFQVKPTFRCNIPGNRAVPYHRDSDFNHESYERNFWLPFTNTNAHNTIIIESQRGKKDFKPYVLDYGEVLFFDGANLEHGNELNESDESRLSMDFRVTLDNMFHDSENETLSANTKMVLGEYWEKIE
;
A
#
# COMPACT_ATOMS: atom_id res chain seq x y z
N MET A 1 -3.39 -14.88 15.70
CA MET A 1 -3.22 -13.45 15.92
C MET A 1 -1.87 -13.00 15.39
N LEU A 2 -1.81 -11.81 14.79
CA LEU A 2 -0.57 -11.23 14.29
C LEU A 2 0.27 -10.72 15.47
N LYS A 3 1.56 -11.04 15.44
CA LYS A 3 2.53 -10.37 16.31
C LYS A 3 3.11 -9.19 15.57
N ILE A 4 3.41 -8.15 16.31
CA ILE A 4 3.83 -6.84 15.78
C ILE A 4 5.12 -6.92 14.93
N ASP A 5 5.99 -7.88 15.21
CA ASP A 5 7.29 -8.06 14.53
C ASP A 5 7.26 -9.13 13.41
N ASP A 6 6.07 -9.64 13.07
CA ASP A 6 5.94 -10.65 12.03
C ASP A 6 5.98 -9.99 10.63
N ILE A 7 6.67 -10.63 9.68
CA ILE A 7 6.43 -10.42 8.25
C ILE A 7 5.62 -11.61 7.77
N LYS A 8 4.38 -11.38 7.32
CA LYS A 8 3.46 -12.46 6.94
C LYS A 8 2.70 -12.15 5.67
N ILE A 9 2.63 -13.15 4.80
CA ILE A 9 1.69 -13.16 3.67
C ILE A 9 0.40 -13.85 4.16
N LEU A 10 -0.71 -13.18 3.96
CA LEU A 10 -2.05 -13.61 4.36
C LEU A 10 -2.92 -13.70 3.12
N LYS A 11 -3.87 -14.64 3.09
CA LYS A 11 -4.82 -14.79 1.96
C LYS A 11 -6.18 -14.24 2.36
N TYR A 12 -6.80 -13.53 1.43
CA TYR A 12 -8.16 -13.03 1.58
C TYR A 12 -9.08 -13.53 0.47
N ASP A 13 -10.38 -13.47 0.69
CA ASP A 13 -11.41 -13.88 -0.25
C ASP A 13 -11.63 -12.77 -1.30
N THR A 14 -11.21 -13.03 -2.53
CA THR A 14 -11.31 -12.07 -3.64
C THR A 14 -12.73 -11.89 -4.17
N GLU A 15 -13.64 -12.83 -3.96
CA GLU A 15 -15.07 -12.66 -4.28
C GLU A 15 -15.74 -11.72 -3.27
N ARG A 16 -15.33 -11.81 -2.00
CA ARG A 16 -15.81 -10.94 -0.93
C ARG A 16 -15.24 -9.53 -0.99
N TYR A 17 -13.99 -9.40 -1.43
CA TYR A 17 -13.24 -8.14 -1.56
C TYR A 17 -12.63 -8.02 -2.97
N PRO A 18 -13.45 -7.68 -3.99
CA PRO A 18 -13.05 -7.71 -5.39
C PRO A 18 -12.22 -6.46 -5.78
N PHE A 19 -11.07 -6.30 -5.14
CA PHE A 19 -10.23 -5.11 -5.34
C PHE A 19 -9.74 -4.96 -6.77
N ARG A 20 -9.35 -6.06 -7.44
CA ARG A 20 -8.87 -6.03 -8.84
C ARG A 20 -9.96 -5.52 -9.77
N GLU A 21 -11.17 -6.02 -9.63
CA GLU A 21 -12.32 -5.65 -10.44
C GLU A 21 -12.71 -4.18 -10.25
N ILE A 22 -12.59 -3.67 -9.02
CA ILE A 22 -12.82 -2.25 -8.73
C ILE A 22 -11.74 -1.40 -9.41
N ILE A 23 -10.49 -1.80 -9.38
CA ILE A 23 -9.38 -1.09 -10.02
C ILE A 23 -9.50 -1.13 -11.55
N GLN A 24 -9.89 -2.26 -12.11
CA GLN A 24 -10.21 -2.40 -13.53
C GLN A 24 -11.33 -1.43 -13.95
N ASP A 25 -12.39 -1.32 -13.16
CA ASP A 25 -13.49 -0.38 -13.41
C ASP A 25 -13.05 1.09 -13.29
N ILE A 26 -12.22 1.44 -12.29
CA ILE A 26 -11.67 2.79 -12.13
C ILE A 26 -10.86 3.19 -13.36
N PHE A 27 -10.00 2.30 -13.86
CA PHE A 27 -9.12 2.62 -14.99
C PHE A 27 -9.75 2.34 -16.36
N GLY A 28 -10.82 1.53 -16.42
CA GLY A 28 -11.41 1.07 -17.69
C GLY A 28 -10.45 0.15 -18.42
N HIS A 29 -9.73 -0.72 -17.70
CA HIS A 29 -8.69 -1.58 -18.26
C HIS A 29 -8.73 -2.98 -17.63
N ASP A 30 -9.04 -4.01 -18.43
CA ASP A 30 -9.28 -5.37 -17.94
C ASP A 30 -7.99 -6.12 -17.55
N ASN A 31 -6.85 -5.77 -18.14
CA ASN A 31 -5.56 -6.43 -17.85
C ASN A 31 -4.60 -5.45 -17.17
N LEU A 32 -4.63 -5.41 -15.83
CA LEU A 32 -3.82 -4.47 -15.06
C LEU A 32 -2.31 -4.72 -15.18
N GLU A 33 -1.88 -5.94 -15.48
CA GLU A 33 -0.48 -6.28 -15.73
C GLU A 33 0.06 -5.58 -17.01
N ARG A 34 -0.83 -5.19 -17.93
CA ARG A 34 -0.51 -4.43 -19.16
C ARG A 34 -0.87 -2.95 -19.07
N PHE A 35 -1.16 -2.45 -17.86
CA PHE A 35 -1.62 -1.07 -17.65
C PHE A 35 -0.66 -0.01 -18.23
N HIS A 36 0.65 -0.25 -18.22
CA HIS A 36 1.66 0.63 -18.81
C HIS A 36 1.44 0.94 -20.30
N GLU A 37 0.76 0.07 -21.02
CA GLU A 37 0.46 0.29 -22.46
C GLU A 37 -0.50 1.47 -22.67
N THR A 38 -1.27 1.83 -21.64
CA THR A 38 -2.23 2.96 -21.68
C THR A 38 -1.65 4.28 -21.23
N ILE A 39 -0.46 4.27 -20.58
CA ILE A 39 0.12 5.45 -19.92
C ILE A 39 1.52 5.81 -20.45
N GLN A 40 1.88 5.37 -21.66
CA GLN A 40 3.22 5.53 -22.25
C GLN A 40 3.74 6.98 -22.27
N GLU A 41 2.85 7.96 -22.43
CA GLU A 41 3.23 9.38 -22.46
C GLU A 41 3.65 9.92 -21.07
N GLU A 42 3.16 9.30 -20.00
CA GLU A 42 3.46 9.72 -18.61
C GLU A 42 4.75 9.08 -18.06
N ILE A 43 5.19 7.94 -18.63
CA ILE A 43 6.39 7.21 -18.18
C ILE A 43 7.66 8.07 -18.24
N ALA A 44 7.76 8.94 -19.24
CA ALA A 44 8.94 9.77 -19.45
C ALA A 44 9.14 10.88 -18.40
N PHE A 45 8.14 11.15 -17.55
CA PHE A 45 8.13 12.27 -16.60
C PHE A 45 7.97 11.86 -15.14
N ALA A 46 7.71 10.58 -14.86
CA ALA A 46 7.60 10.09 -13.47
C ALA A 46 8.99 9.94 -12.86
N ASP A 47 9.49 10.99 -12.21
CA ASP A 47 10.63 10.86 -11.33
C ASP A 47 10.21 10.32 -9.95
N GLN A 48 11.18 9.80 -9.21
CA GLN A 48 10.98 9.17 -7.90
C GLN A 48 10.42 10.11 -6.80
N TYR A 49 10.33 11.42 -7.07
CA TYR A 49 9.86 12.43 -6.11
C TYR A 49 8.40 12.84 -6.36
N ASN A 50 7.86 12.53 -7.55
CA ASN A 50 6.51 12.89 -7.98
C ASN A 50 5.66 11.68 -8.36
N ASP A 51 5.94 10.51 -7.77
CA ASP A 51 5.26 9.24 -8.07
C ASP A 51 3.74 9.29 -7.82
N GLN A 52 3.28 10.17 -6.91
CA GLN A 52 1.87 10.34 -6.57
C GLN A 52 1.16 11.44 -7.39
N ASP A 53 1.86 12.24 -8.19
CA ASP A 53 1.28 13.35 -8.98
C ASP A 53 1.16 13.00 -10.47
N THR A 54 0.64 11.83 -10.79
CA THR A 54 0.37 11.42 -12.16
C THR A 54 -1.12 11.43 -12.46
N ASN A 55 -1.51 11.39 -13.75
CA ASN A 55 -2.92 11.32 -14.14
C ASN A 55 -3.62 10.06 -13.62
N HIS A 56 -2.92 8.93 -13.54
CA HIS A 56 -3.51 7.72 -12.98
C HIS A 56 -3.70 7.80 -11.46
N HIS A 57 -2.81 8.45 -10.69
CA HIS A 57 -3.05 8.72 -9.27
C HIS A 57 -4.25 9.66 -9.08
N ARG A 58 -4.33 10.76 -9.82
CA ARG A 58 -5.49 11.67 -9.79
C ARG A 58 -6.78 10.94 -10.15
N LYS A 59 -6.76 10.08 -11.19
CA LYS A 59 -7.93 9.27 -11.58
C LYS A 59 -8.33 8.30 -10.47
N PHE A 60 -7.40 7.58 -9.88
CA PHE A 60 -7.65 6.68 -8.75
C PHE A 60 -8.33 7.44 -7.61
N TYR A 61 -7.72 8.51 -7.12
CA TYR A 61 -8.24 9.24 -5.97
C TYR A 61 -9.54 9.99 -6.25
N SER A 62 -9.82 10.37 -7.48
CA SER A 62 -11.12 10.98 -7.85
C SER A 62 -12.32 10.02 -7.75
N GLN A 63 -12.08 8.71 -7.81
CA GLN A 63 -13.12 7.67 -7.76
C GLN A 63 -13.02 6.79 -6.50
N PHE A 64 -12.00 7.02 -5.67
CA PHE A 64 -11.69 6.23 -4.49
C PHE A 64 -12.86 6.18 -3.50
N GLU A 65 -13.43 7.33 -3.16
CA GLU A 65 -14.49 7.47 -2.15
C GLU A 65 -15.77 6.70 -2.55
N GLU A 66 -16.13 6.74 -3.82
CA GLU A 66 -17.33 6.07 -4.32
C GLU A 66 -17.12 4.57 -4.54
N LYS A 67 -16.00 4.19 -5.17
CA LYS A 67 -15.82 2.82 -5.67
C LYS A 67 -15.04 1.92 -4.71
N LEU A 68 -13.99 2.43 -4.08
CA LEU A 68 -13.07 1.59 -3.30
C LEU A 68 -13.36 1.63 -1.79
N ILE A 69 -13.70 2.77 -1.21
CA ILE A 69 -13.89 2.94 0.24
C ILE A 69 -14.84 1.89 0.83
N PRO A 70 -16.03 1.59 0.25
CA PRO A 70 -16.93 0.62 0.86
C PRO A 70 -16.30 -0.77 1.01
N THR A 71 -15.56 -1.22 -0.03
CA THR A 71 -14.86 -2.51 0.01
C THR A 71 -13.63 -2.46 0.92
N TYR A 72 -12.90 -1.36 0.92
CA TYR A 72 -11.74 -1.16 1.78
C TYR A 72 -12.13 -1.17 3.27
N HIS A 73 -13.15 -0.40 3.68
CA HIS A 73 -13.64 -0.40 5.06
C HIS A 73 -14.17 -1.77 5.48
N LYS A 74 -14.91 -2.44 4.59
CA LYS A 74 -15.35 -3.82 4.82
C LYS A 74 -14.16 -4.77 5.03
N PHE A 75 -13.11 -4.64 4.20
CA PHE A 75 -11.88 -5.44 4.33
C PHE A 75 -11.17 -5.17 5.66
N VAL A 76 -11.02 -3.90 6.05
CA VAL A 76 -10.40 -3.56 7.34
C VAL A 76 -11.24 -4.10 8.50
N SER A 77 -12.56 -3.94 8.49
CA SER A 77 -13.42 -4.35 9.61
C SER A 77 -13.56 -5.87 9.75
N GLU A 78 -13.68 -6.58 8.63
CA GLU A 78 -14.04 -8.00 8.66
C GLU A 78 -12.82 -8.93 8.49
N PHE A 79 -11.75 -8.47 7.85
CA PHE A 79 -10.54 -9.27 7.63
C PHE A 79 -9.37 -8.81 8.51
N VAL A 80 -9.07 -7.51 8.53
CA VAL A 80 -7.89 -7.01 9.26
C VAL A 80 -8.14 -6.94 10.77
N ARG A 81 -9.23 -6.29 11.19
CA ARG A 81 -9.55 -6.06 12.61
C ARG A 81 -9.55 -7.35 13.46
N PRO A 82 -10.13 -8.49 13.02
CA PRO A 82 -10.12 -9.74 13.79
C PRO A 82 -8.75 -10.36 14.02
N MET A 83 -7.70 -9.90 13.33
CA MET A 83 -6.32 -10.36 13.53
C MET A 83 -5.68 -9.80 14.80
N PHE A 84 -6.31 -8.79 15.42
CA PHE A 84 -5.83 -8.12 16.62
C PHE A 84 -6.78 -8.36 17.80
N GLU A 85 -6.23 -8.43 19.01
CA GLU A 85 -7.03 -8.67 20.24
C GLU A 85 -7.86 -7.47 20.67
N GLN A 86 -7.47 -6.27 20.24
CA GLN A 86 -8.06 -5.00 20.66
C GLN A 86 -8.41 -4.14 19.46
N SER A 87 -9.15 -3.06 19.68
CA SER A 87 -9.47 -2.05 18.68
C SER A 87 -8.23 -1.58 17.94
N ILE A 88 -8.38 -1.32 16.67
CA ILE A 88 -7.30 -0.76 15.84
C ILE A 88 -7.67 0.63 15.32
N ILE A 89 -6.66 1.38 15.02
CA ILE A 89 -6.70 2.63 14.28
C ILE A 89 -6.06 2.38 12.93
N PHE A 90 -6.72 2.78 11.85
CA PHE A 90 -6.26 2.50 10.49
C PHE A 90 -6.27 3.75 9.62
N GLN A 91 -5.43 3.76 8.61
CA GLN A 91 -5.35 4.83 7.61
C GLN A 91 -6.64 4.86 6.79
N VAL A 92 -7.34 6.00 6.80
CA VAL A 92 -8.63 6.18 6.10
C VAL A 92 -8.49 6.03 4.59
N LYS A 93 -7.43 6.60 4.03
CA LYS A 93 -7.17 6.61 2.60
C LYS A 93 -5.85 5.89 2.30
N PRO A 94 -5.91 4.64 1.78
CA PRO A 94 -4.70 3.89 1.45
C PRO A 94 -3.91 4.60 0.35
N THR A 95 -2.61 4.34 0.33
CA THR A 95 -1.70 4.86 -0.66
C THR A 95 -1.72 3.96 -1.90
N PHE A 96 -2.08 4.50 -3.04
CA PHE A 96 -2.01 3.80 -4.32
C PHE A 96 -0.59 3.86 -4.89
N ARG A 97 -0.15 2.74 -5.47
CA ARG A 97 1.17 2.62 -6.10
C ARG A 97 1.07 1.94 -7.46
N CYS A 98 1.76 2.50 -8.44
CA CYS A 98 1.89 1.94 -9.78
C CYS A 98 3.37 1.77 -10.13
N ASN A 99 3.82 0.53 -10.31
CA ASN A 99 5.19 0.20 -10.74
C ASN A 99 5.17 -0.40 -12.14
N ILE A 100 5.53 0.41 -13.12
CA ILE A 100 5.52 0.05 -14.54
C ILE A 100 6.90 -0.41 -15.01
N PRO A 101 6.99 -1.17 -16.13
CA PRO A 101 8.26 -1.57 -16.74
C PRO A 101 9.20 -0.37 -16.94
N GLY A 102 10.46 -0.54 -16.56
CA GLY A 102 11.49 0.48 -16.71
C GLY A 102 11.44 1.59 -15.64
N ASN A 103 10.53 1.51 -14.66
CA ASN A 103 10.43 2.49 -13.57
C ASN A 103 10.69 1.85 -12.20
N ARG A 104 10.91 2.70 -11.20
CA ARG A 104 10.97 2.36 -9.78
C ARG A 104 9.85 3.12 -9.06
N ALA A 105 8.86 2.41 -8.52
CA ALA A 105 7.73 3.08 -7.88
C ALA A 105 8.12 3.81 -6.58
N VAL A 106 8.96 3.19 -5.75
CA VAL A 106 9.34 3.77 -4.44
C VAL A 106 10.81 3.45 -4.14
N PRO A 107 11.67 4.46 -3.87
CA PRO A 107 13.01 4.25 -3.35
C PRO A 107 13.01 3.54 -1.99
N TYR A 108 14.13 2.96 -1.60
CA TYR A 108 14.28 2.40 -0.25
C TYR A 108 14.13 3.47 0.83
N HIS A 109 13.29 3.21 1.80
CA HIS A 109 12.99 4.09 2.92
C HIS A 109 12.41 3.30 4.10
N ARG A 110 12.26 3.95 5.23
CA ARG A 110 11.39 3.54 6.34
C ARG A 110 10.25 4.54 6.43
N ASP A 111 9.07 4.11 6.80
CA ASP A 111 7.96 5.06 6.96
C ASP A 111 8.24 6.08 8.09
N SER A 112 9.03 5.70 9.09
CA SER A 112 9.49 6.64 10.12
C SER A 112 10.34 7.81 9.58
N ASP A 113 10.92 7.69 8.39
CA ASP A 113 11.62 8.79 7.70
C ASP A 113 10.62 9.82 7.12
N PHE A 114 9.30 9.50 7.13
CA PHE A 114 8.19 10.29 6.61
C PHE A 114 7.14 10.64 7.67
N ASN A 115 7.56 10.86 8.90
CA ASN A 115 6.73 11.26 10.05
C ASN A 115 5.79 10.17 10.59
N HIS A 116 5.90 8.92 10.13
CA HIS A 116 5.14 7.81 10.70
C HIS A 116 5.75 7.31 12.00
N GLU A 117 4.89 6.87 12.90
CA GLU A 117 5.30 6.42 14.23
C GLU A 117 5.82 4.97 14.20
N SER A 118 6.79 4.66 15.04
CA SER A 118 7.47 3.35 15.09
C SER A 118 6.56 2.17 15.43
N TYR A 119 5.37 2.44 15.98
CA TYR A 119 4.36 1.43 16.33
C TYR A 119 3.36 1.15 15.22
N GLU A 120 3.40 1.87 14.10
CA GLU A 120 2.55 1.61 12.94
C GLU A 120 3.00 0.34 12.18
N ARG A 121 2.05 -0.35 11.58
CA ARG A 121 2.27 -1.57 10.78
C ARG A 121 1.59 -1.47 9.44
N ASN A 122 2.23 -2.00 8.43
CA ASN A 122 1.76 -1.89 7.05
C ASN A 122 1.06 -3.17 6.60
N PHE A 123 -0.02 -2.96 5.87
CA PHE A 123 -0.58 -3.95 4.96
C PHE A 123 -0.33 -3.49 3.53
N TRP A 124 0.39 -4.30 2.76
CA TRP A 124 0.61 -4.05 1.35
C TRP A 124 -0.13 -5.09 0.51
N LEU A 125 -1.01 -4.63 -0.38
CA LEU A 125 -1.95 -5.45 -1.13
C LEU A 125 -1.82 -5.16 -2.63
N PRO A 126 -1.30 -6.12 -3.44
CA PRO A 126 -1.24 -5.98 -4.89
C PRO A 126 -2.61 -6.29 -5.52
N PHE A 127 -2.96 -5.55 -6.56
CA PHE A 127 -4.13 -5.80 -7.43
C PHE A 127 -3.78 -6.66 -8.64
N THR A 128 -2.48 -6.81 -8.92
CA THR A 128 -1.89 -7.67 -9.95
C THR A 128 -1.14 -8.83 -9.28
N ASN A 129 -0.83 -9.88 -10.02
CA ASN A 129 0.21 -10.79 -9.57
C ASN A 129 1.56 -10.08 -9.61
N THR A 130 2.48 -10.46 -8.73
CA THR A 130 3.80 -9.86 -8.68
C THR A 130 4.89 -10.88 -9.04
N ASN A 131 6.04 -10.37 -9.43
CA ASN A 131 7.24 -11.17 -9.66
C ASN A 131 8.44 -10.53 -8.96
N ALA A 132 9.61 -11.16 -9.02
CA ALA A 132 10.79 -10.70 -8.30
C ALA A 132 11.28 -9.30 -8.73
N HIS A 133 10.90 -8.82 -9.92
CA HIS A 133 11.34 -7.54 -10.48
C HIS A 133 10.37 -6.37 -10.21
N ASN A 134 9.09 -6.67 -9.88
CA ASN A 134 8.09 -5.61 -9.69
C ASN A 134 7.47 -5.57 -8.28
N THR A 135 7.85 -6.51 -7.40
CA THR A 135 7.31 -6.60 -6.05
C THR A 135 7.99 -5.65 -5.06
N ILE A 136 7.49 -5.63 -3.83
CA ILE A 136 8.12 -4.95 -2.70
C ILE A 136 9.32 -5.77 -2.18
N ILE A 137 10.37 -5.07 -1.78
CA ILE A 137 11.60 -5.64 -1.24
C ILE A 137 11.81 -5.08 0.16
N ILE A 138 12.10 -5.94 1.14
CA ILE A 138 12.18 -5.55 2.56
C ILE A 138 13.41 -6.20 3.19
N GLU A 139 14.13 -5.48 4.06
CA GLU A 139 15.17 -6.05 4.92
C GLU A 139 14.56 -6.93 6.02
N SER A 140 15.26 -7.97 6.46
CA SER A 140 14.75 -8.91 7.46
C SER A 140 14.73 -8.36 8.89
N GLN A 141 15.60 -7.40 9.18
CA GLN A 141 15.74 -6.72 10.46
C GLN A 141 16.34 -5.34 10.21
N ARG A 142 15.98 -4.38 11.05
CA ARG A 142 16.40 -2.98 10.95
C ARG A 142 17.93 -2.85 10.79
N GLY A 143 18.36 -2.23 9.69
CA GLY A 143 19.75 -1.93 9.37
C GLY A 143 20.58 -3.11 8.88
N LYS A 144 19.98 -4.27 8.67
CA LYS A 144 20.68 -5.46 8.21
C LYS A 144 20.96 -5.44 6.71
N LYS A 145 20.15 -4.73 5.96
CA LYS A 145 20.26 -4.54 4.50
C LYS A 145 20.33 -5.84 3.70
N ASP A 146 19.79 -6.92 4.24
CA ASP A 146 19.67 -8.23 3.60
C ASP A 146 18.35 -8.36 2.84
N PHE A 147 18.09 -7.41 1.99
CA PHE A 147 16.86 -7.20 1.23
C PHE A 147 16.38 -8.46 0.50
N LYS A 148 15.08 -8.76 0.62
CA LYS A 148 14.41 -9.89 -0.03
C LYS A 148 13.12 -9.45 -0.72
N PRO A 149 12.85 -9.93 -1.94
CA PRO A 149 11.58 -9.72 -2.61
C PRO A 149 10.48 -10.56 -1.94
N TYR A 150 9.31 -9.96 -1.75
CA TYR A 150 8.10 -10.64 -1.29
C TYR A 150 7.12 -10.74 -2.46
N VAL A 151 7.15 -11.86 -3.15
CA VAL A 151 6.28 -12.13 -4.31
C VAL A 151 4.92 -12.58 -3.81
N LEU A 152 3.87 -11.90 -4.26
CA LEU A 152 2.48 -12.16 -3.91
C LEU A 152 1.63 -12.34 -5.17
N ASP A 153 0.65 -13.23 -5.10
CA ASP A 153 -0.45 -13.32 -6.06
C ASP A 153 -1.60 -12.39 -5.65
N TYR A 154 -2.46 -12.02 -6.60
CA TYR A 154 -3.73 -11.36 -6.29
C TYR A 154 -4.55 -12.24 -5.34
N GLY A 155 -5.11 -11.65 -4.29
CA GLY A 155 -5.75 -12.38 -3.19
C GLY A 155 -4.84 -12.59 -1.98
N GLU A 156 -3.60 -12.12 -2.05
CA GLU A 156 -2.66 -12.11 -0.94
C GLU A 156 -2.38 -10.67 -0.48
N VAL A 157 -2.09 -10.52 0.81
CA VAL A 157 -1.70 -9.26 1.44
C VAL A 157 -0.49 -9.49 2.35
N LEU A 158 0.49 -8.61 2.28
CA LEU A 158 1.68 -8.64 3.11
C LEU A 158 1.49 -7.74 4.33
N PHE A 159 1.67 -8.30 5.51
CA PHE A 159 1.78 -7.58 6.78
C PHE A 159 3.24 -7.47 7.18
N PHE A 160 3.72 -6.26 7.51
CA PHE A 160 5.11 -6.04 7.91
C PHE A 160 5.29 -4.73 8.70
N ASP A 161 6.44 -4.58 9.33
CA ASP A 161 6.86 -3.40 10.07
C ASP A 161 7.52 -2.36 9.14
N GLY A 162 6.72 -1.64 8.34
CA GLY A 162 7.24 -0.63 7.42
C GLY A 162 7.81 0.61 8.11
N ALA A 163 7.39 0.89 9.33
CA ALA A 163 7.92 2.01 10.11
C ALA A 163 9.41 1.82 10.47
N ASN A 164 9.84 0.58 10.71
CA ASN A 164 11.19 0.31 11.20
C ASN A 164 12.08 -0.46 10.20
N LEU A 165 11.50 -1.26 9.30
CA LEU A 165 12.24 -2.01 8.28
C LEU A 165 12.39 -1.18 7.00
N GLU A 166 13.63 -1.09 6.52
CA GLU A 166 13.89 -0.45 5.23
C GLU A 166 13.30 -1.29 4.10
N HIS A 167 12.48 -0.64 3.27
CA HIS A 167 11.75 -1.31 2.19
C HIS A 167 11.60 -0.38 0.99
N GLY A 168 11.29 -0.95 -0.19
CA GLY A 168 11.16 -0.20 -1.42
C GLY A 168 10.99 -1.11 -2.63
N ASN A 169 11.34 -0.57 -3.80
CA ASN A 169 11.35 -1.32 -5.04
C ASN A 169 12.70 -1.16 -5.76
N GLU A 170 13.10 -2.18 -6.50
CA GLU A 170 14.11 -2.05 -7.53
C GLU A 170 13.49 -1.56 -8.85
N LEU A 171 14.33 -1.31 -9.84
CA LEU A 171 13.86 -1.07 -11.20
C LEU A 171 13.01 -2.25 -11.67
N ASN A 172 11.82 -1.98 -12.18
CA ASN A 172 10.97 -3.02 -12.73
C ASN A 172 11.52 -3.48 -14.10
N GLU A 173 12.28 -4.55 -14.10
CA GLU A 173 12.87 -5.15 -15.31
C GLU A 173 11.94 -6.18 -15.98
N SER A 174 10.72 -6.38 -15.44
CA SER A 174 9.72 -7.22 -16.08
C SER A 174 8.96 -6.44 -17.16
N ASP A 175 8.17 -7.15 -17.95
CA ASP A 175 7.26 -6.58 -18.94
C ASP A 175 5.84 -6.35 -18.42
N GLU A 176 5.66 -6.39 -17.09
CA GLU A 176 4.37 -6.28 -16.41
C GLU A 176 4.32 -5.09 -15.46
N SER A 177 3.19 -4.40 -15.47
CA SER A 177 2.88 -3.40 -14.44
C SER A 177 2.44 -4.08 -13.15
N ARG A 178 2.80 -3.49 -12.02
CA ARG A 178 2.23 -3.83 -10.73
C ARG A 178 1.44 -2.65 -10.19
N LEU A 179 0.16 -2.87 -9.93
CA LEU A 179 -0.70 -1.93 -9.22
C LEU A 179 -0.97 -2.48 -7.82
N SER A 180 -0.90 -1.62 -6.81
CA SER A 180 -1.09 -2.02 -5.41
C SER A 180 -1.60 -0.86 -4.56
N MET A 181 -2.05 -1.18 -3.37
CA MET A 181 -2.20 -0.19 -2.29
C MET A 181 -1.44 -0.64 -1.05
N ASP A 182 -1.05 0.33 -0.23
CA ASP A 182 -0.59 0.10 1.13
C ASP A 182 -1.39 0.99 2.09
N PHE A 183 -1.61 0.45 3.28
CA PHE A 183 -2.23 1.20 4.37
C PHE A 183 -1.65 0.77 5.70
N ARG A 184 -1.77 1.65 6.66
CA ARG A 184 -1.20 1.47 7.99
C ARG A 184 -2.27 1.23 9.02
N VAL A 185 -1.91 0.43 10.02
CA VAL A 185 -2.71 0.20 11.21
C VAL A 185 -1.85 0.37 12.46
N THR A 186 -2.48 0.73 13.54
CA THR A 186 -1.90 0.69 14.89
C THR A 186 -2.92 0.20 15.90
N LEU A 187 -2.45 -0.23 17.05
CA LEU A 187 -3.32 -0.59 18.17
C LEU A 187 -3.83 0.68 18.87
N ASP A 188 -5.09 0.68 19.24
CA ASP A 188 -5.73 1.83 19.89
C ASP A 188 -4.97 2.33 21.13
N ASN A 189 -4.46 1.42 21.97
CA ASN A 189 -3.70 1.76 23.18
C ASN A 189 -2.28 2.29 22.91
N MET A 190 -1.79 2.23 21.68
CA MET A 190 -0.49 2.77 21.28
C MET A 190 -0.63 4.09 20.50
N PHE A 191 -1.83 4.36 20.01
CA PHE A 191 -2.09 5.54 19.19
C PHE A 191 -2.06 6.83 19.99
N HIS A 192 -1.46 7.86 19.40
CA HIS A 192 -1.51 9.24 19.85
C HIS A 192 -1.69 10.15 18.65
N ASP A 193 -2.58 11.12 18.74
CA ASP A 193 -2.67 12.18 17.73
C ASP A 193 -1.31 12.87 17.59
N SER A 194 -0.89 13.08 16.36
CA SER A 194 0.36 13.75 16.04
C SER A 194 0.08 15.11 15.39
N GLU A 195 0.88 16.11 15.72
CA GLU A 195 0.85 17.39 15.00
C GLU A 195 1.51 17.31 13.62
N ASN A 196 2.08 16.15 13.27
CA ASN A 196 2.68 15.91 11.98
C ASN A 196 1.63 15.86 10.87
N GLU A 197 2.06 16.22 9.68
CA GLU A 197 1.30 16.10 8.43
C GLU A 197 2.00 15.14 7.48
N THR A 198 1.22 14.49 6.62
CA THR A 198 1.78 13.68 5.54
C THR A 198 2.52 14.57 4.55
N LEU A 199 3.70 14.14 4.09
CA LEU A 199 4.53 14.95 3.18
C LEU A 199 3.90 15.11 1.79
N SER A 200 3.10 14.13 1.34
CA SER A 200 2.51 14.12 0.00
C SER A 200 1.20 14.90 -0.11
N ALA A 201 0.42 15.01 0.97
CA ALA A 201 -0.95 15.54 0.93
C ALA A 201 -1.22 16.61 1.98
N ASN A 202 -0.26 16.93 2.86
CA ASN A 202 -0.43 17.84 4.00
C ASN A 202 -1.67 17.50 4.87
N THR A 203 -1.99 16.21 4.98
CA THR A 203 -3.09 15.72 5.80
C THR A 203 -2.59 15.53 7.22
N LYS A 204 -3.30 16.07 8.20
CA LYS A 204 -2.95 15.90 9.62
C LYS A 204 -3.10 14.46 10.06
N MET A 205 -2.11 13.95 10.77
CA MET A 205 -2.08 12.56 11.24
C MET A 205 -2.88 12.39 12.54
N VAL A 206 -4.16 12.79 12.51
CA VAL A 206 -5.10 12.76 13.64
C VAL A 206 -6.34 11.93 13.31
N LEU A 207 -7.09 11.53 14.37
CA LEU A 207 -8.39 10.87 14.19
C LEU A 207 -9.39 11.80 13.48
N GLY A 208 -10.13 11.21 12.54
CA GLY A 208 -11.12 11.92 11.71
C GLY A 208 -10.54 12.57 10.44
N GLU A 209 -9.20 12.56 10.24
CA GLU A 209 -8.57 13.00 9.01
C GLU A 209 -7.77 11.85 8.36
N TYR A 210 -6.55 11.59 8.83
CA TYR A 210 -5.72 10.49 8.31
C TYR A 210 -6.09 9.14 8.91
N TRP A 211 -6.55 9.14 10.17
CA TRP A 211 -6.83 7.94 10.94
C TRP A 211 -8.31 7.79 11.30
N GLU A 212 -8.79 6.55 11.31
CA GLU A 212 -10.10 6.16 11.80
C GLU A 212 -9.98 4.98 12.76
N LYS A 213 -10.84 4.96 13.78
CA LYS A 213 -10.90 3.88 14.77
C LYS A 213 -11.97 2.87 14.40
N ILE A 214 -11.65 1.57 14.57
CA ILE A 214 -12.60 0.48 14.46
C ILE A 214 -12.51 -0.42 15.70
N GLU A 215 -13.71 -0.66 16.29
CA GLU A 215 -13.87 -1.44 17.53
C GLU A 215 -13.70 -2.95 17.33
#